data_0b0518305cbe5d99869b27165459fdb1
#
_entry.id   0b0518305cbe5d99869b27165459fdb1
#
_cell.length_a   1.000
_cell.length_b   1.000
_cell.length_c   1.000
_cell.angle_alpha   90.00
_cell.angle_beta   90.00
_cell.angle_gamma   90.00
#
_symmetry.space_group_name_H-M   'P 1'
#
loop_
_entity.id
_entity.type
_entity.pdbx_description
1 polymer ?
#
loop_
_entity_poly.entity_id
_entity_poly.type
_entity_poly.pdbx_seq_one_letter_code
_entity_poly.pdbx_strand_id
1 'polypeptide(L)'
;MAPRGIKTAALALMAAMMITLICACAADGPTWDAITPDETPAATAAPANPNEERMYDRLELMRHEELVDEQSVMICPAVADDEYSYISTLIAIRVRSRIRSYDYAVSTAFRIKCNSNGVLSMLIGFYDMETDELIDKLPITYDLALGREIQIQDCFEDGDGAWRSVLAARVQSAAEGQNMTLLNDIRPIEDDRLFYLTGAGITVMYRPYEITTGLDPWPELSIPLSNLKRWLKDGGAADRLLNTEDTEKEVPWGE
;
A
#
# COMPACT_ATOMS: atom_id res chain seq x y z
N MET A 1 -22.68 -40.94 -47.19
CA MET A 1 -22.92 -39.46 -47.25
C MET A 1 -23.45 -39.04 -45.90
N ALA A 2 -22.61 -38.39 -45.06
CA ALA A 2 -22.99 -37.91 -43.73
C ALA A 2 -23.00 -36.39 -43.78
N PRO A 3 -23.99 -35.70 -43.15
CA PRO A 3 -24.15 -34.28 -43.28
C PRO A 3 -23.14 -33.53 -42.38
N ARG A 4 -22.29 -32.71 -43.03
CA ARG A 4 -21.27 -31.86 -42.40
C ARG A 4 -21.80 -30.51 -41.82
N GLY A 5 -23.08 -30.40 -41.48
CA GLY A 5 -23.73 -29.13 -41.22
C GLY A 5 -23.93 -28.74 -39.73
N ILE A 6 -23.74 -29.61 -38.76
CA ILE A 6 -24.18 -29.37 -37.39
C ILE A 6 -23.05 -28.86 -36.44
N LYS A 7 -21.76 -29.06 -36.81
CA LYS A 7 -20.64 -28.70 -35.91
C LYS A 7 -20.28 -27.19 -35.95
N THR A 8 -20.62 -26.46 -36.98
CA THR A 8 -20.29 -25.03 -37.10
C THR A 8 -21.27 -24.11 -36.35
N ALA A 9 -22.53 -24.52 -36.16
CA ALA A 9 -23.52 -23.72 -35.44
C ALA A 9 -23.30 -23.74 -33.91
N ALA A 10 -22.79 -24.85 -33.38
CA ALA A 10 -22.51 -24.96 -31.94
C ALA A 10 -21.31 -24.12 -31.49
N LEU A 11 -20.29 -23.97 -32.37
CA LEU A 11 -19.10 -23.19 -32.06
C LEU A 11 -19.39 -21.67 -32.09
N ALA A 12 -20.27 -21.22 -32.96
CA ALA A 12 -20.68 -19.82 -33.04
C ALA A 12 -21.54 -19.40 -31.84
N LEU A 13 -22.33 -20.33 -31.28
CA LEU A 13 -23.18 -20.06 -30.11
C LEU A 13 -22.34 -19.96 -28.82
N MET A 14 -21.29 -20.77 -28.67
CA MET A 14 -20.37 -20.70 -27.53
C MET A 14 -19.54 -19.41 -27.54
N ALA A 15 -19.07 -18.97 -28.73
CA ALA A 15 -18.33 -17.71 -28.85
C ALA A 15 -19.20 -16.49 -28.52
N ALA A 16 -20.49 -16.49 -28.91
CA ALA A 16 -21.41 -15.41 -28.59
C ALA A 16 -21.79 -15.39 -27.09
N MET A 17 -21.81 -16.56 -26.43
CA MET A 17 -22.12 -16.65 -25.00
C MET A 17 -20.93 -16.22 -24.12
N MET A 18 -19.68 -16.47 -24.58
CA MET A 18 -18.48 -15.98 -23.88
C MET A 18 -18.33 -14.45 -23.95
N ILE A 19 -18.66 -13.84 -25.09
CA ILE A 19 -18.57 -12.37 -25.23
C ILE A 19 -19.61 -11.65 -24.34
N THR A 20 -20.80 -12.23 -24.14
CA THR A 20 -21.80 -11.66 -23.23
C THR A 20 -21.46 -11.86 -21.76
N LEU A 21 -20.72 -12.91 -21.40
CA LEU A 21 -20.29 -13.13 -19.99
C LEU A 21 -19.15 -12.17 -19.60
N ILE A 22 -18.25 -11.83 -20.53
CA ILE A 22 -17.14 -10.88 -20.29
C ILE A 22 -17.66 -9.45 -20.08
N CYS A 23 -18.78 -9.06 -20.73
CA CYS A 23 -19.40 -7.75 -20.51
C CYS A 23 -20.17 -7.64 -19.19
N ALA A 24 -20.62 -8.75 -18.58
CA ALA A 24 -21.37 -8.73 -17.32
C ALA A 24 -20.48 -8.73 -16.06
N CYS A 25 -19.23 -9.18 -16.15
CA CYS A 25 -18.27 -9.13 -15.03
C CYS A 25 -17.47 -7.83 -14.92
N ALA A 26 -17.64 -6.89 -15.87
CA ALA A 26 -16.97 -5.59 -15.80
C ALA A 26 -17.67 -4.56 -14.90
N ALA A 27 -18.80 -4.90 -14.25
CA ALA A 27 -19.61 -3.94 -13.49
C ALA A 27 -19.40 -3.98 -11.97
N ASP A 28 -18.80 -5.03 -11.39
CA ASP A 28 -18.71 -5.20 -9.92
C ASP A 28 -17.32 -5.60 -9.42
N GLY A 29 -16.25 -5.32 -10.14
CA GLY A 29 -14.91 -5.33 -9.56
C GLY A 29 -14.83 -4.23 -8.49
N PRO A 30 -14.05 -4.41 -7.39
CA PRO A 30 -13.87 -3.34 -6.43
C PRO A 30 -13.29 -2.14 -7.17
N THR A 31 -14.15 -1.18 -7.51
CA THR A 31 -13.76 0.11 -8.09
C THR A 31 -12.94 0.82 -7.03
N TRP A 32 -11.63 0.73 -7.16
CA TRP A 32 -10.70 1.57 -6.44
C TRP A 32 -10.80 2.96 -7.08
N ASP A 33 -11.83 3.70 -6.70
CA ASP A 33 -11.95 5.09 -7.14
C ASP A 33 -10.72 5.86 -6.66
N ALA A 34 -10.10 6.55 -7.61
CA ALA A 34 -9.07 7.53 -7.27
C ALA A 34 -9.66 8.44 -6.19
N ILE A 35 -8.96 8.56 -5.05
CA ILE A 35 -9.36 9.47 -3.99
C ILE A 35 -9.32 10.86 -4.57
N THR A 36 -10.50 11.40 -4.94
CA THR A 36 -10.63 12.82 -5.21
C THR A 36 -10.35 13.55 -3.91
N PRO A 37 -9.44 14.54 -3.90
CA PRO A 37 -9.20 15.32 -2.68
C PRO A 37 -10.50 16.01 -2.30
N ASP A 38 -11.00 15.70 -1.10
CA ASP A 38 -12.13 16.41 -0.52
C ASP A 38 -11.66 17.79 -0.05
N GLU A 39 -12.59 18.74 -0.06
CA GLU A 39 -12.36 20.17 0.07
C GLU A 39 -11.50 20.58 1.27
N THR A 40 -10.57 21.47 1.01
CA THR A 40 -9.63 22.15 1.90
C THR A 40 -10.26 22.58 3.25
N PRO A 41 -9.73 22.13 4.39
CA PRO A 41 -10.01 22.78 5.68
C PRO A 41 -9.26 24.12 5.76
N ALA A 42 -9.90 25.08 6.40
CA ALA A 42 -9.45 26.47 6.54
C ALA A 42 -8.00 26.62 7.04
N ALA A 43 -7.31 27.56 6.41
CA ALA A 43 -5.93 27.90 6.65
C ALA A 43 -5.56 28.05 8.14
N THR A 44 -4.71 27.17 8.62
CA THR A 44 -3.91 27.35 9.83
C THR A 44 -2.80 28.38 9.52
N ALA A 45 -2.39 29.16 10.52
CA ALA A 45 -1.41 30.26 10.38
C ALA A 45 -0.17 29.82 9.61
N ALA A 46 0.22 30.62 8.61
CA ALA A 46 1.32 30.34 7.72
C ALA A 46 2.64 30.07 8.49
N PRO A 47 3.41 29.03 8.11
CA PRO A 47 4.71 28.77 8.69
C PRO A 47 5.70 29.89 8.36
N ALA A 48 6.67 30.10 9.25
CA ALA A 48 7.62 31.20 9.16
C ALA A 48 8.68 31.05 8.04
N ASN A 49 8.72 29.88 7.38
CA ASN A 49 9.70 29.54 6.33
C ASN A 49 8.98 28.93 5.12
N PRO A 50 9.05 29.55 3.92
CA PRO A 50 8.38 29.05 2.72
C PRO A 50 8.89 27.68 2.24
N ASN A 51 10.06 27.21 2.70
CA ASN A 51 10.53 25.86 2.43
C ASN A 51 9.96 24.82 3.41
N GLU A 52 9.53 25.23 4.61
CA GLU A 52 8.80 24.37 5.53
C GLU A 52 7.36 24.13 5.07
N GLU A 53 6.69 25.14 4.49
CA GLU A 53 5.36 25.02 3.93
C GLU A 53 5.28 23.90 2.89
N ARG A 54 6.23 23.83 1.95
CA ARG A 54 6.24 22.83 0.88
C ARG A 54 6.43 21.40 1.37
N MET A 55 7.12 21.22 2.49
CA MET A 55 7.40 19.89 3.05
C MET A 55 6.17 19.28 3.73
N TYR A 56 5.20 20.11 4.11
CA TYR A 56 3.97 19.69 4.80
C TYR A 56 2.76 19.60 3.88
N ASP A 57 2.85 20.12 2.65
CA ASP A 57 1.80 20.00 1.66
C ASP A 57 1.64 18.55 1.20
N ARG A 58 0.40 18.16 0.95
CA ARG A 58 0.09 16.88 0.34
C ARG A 58 0.54 16.89 -1.11
N LEU A 59 1.20 15.81 -1.53
CA LEU A 59 1.49 15.61 -2.94
C LEU A 59 0.19 15.39 -3.72
N GLU A 60 0.07 16.02 -4.87
CA GLU A 60 -0.98 15.69 -5.82
C GLU A 60 -0.67 14.35 -6.48
N LEU A 61 -1.58 13.38 -6.32
CA LEU A 61 -1.40 12.03 -6.83
C LEU A 61 -2.40 11.74 -7.95
N MET A 62 -1.90 11.12 -9.01
CA MET A 62 -2.69 10.66 -10.14
C MET A 62 -2.60 9.13 -10.23
N ARG A 63 -3.62 8.51 -10.82
CA ARG A 63 -3.57 7.10 -11.20
C ARG A 63 -2.75 6.95 -12.47
N HIS A 64 -1.72 6.12 -12.42
CA HIS A 64 -0.95 5.69 -13.58
C HIS A 64 -1.31 4.24 -13.91
N GLU A 65 -1.62 3.97 -15.17
CA GLU A 65 -1.94 2.63 -15.67
C GLU A 65 -1.07 2.31 -16.87
N GLU A 66 -0.45 1.12 -16.87
CA GLU A 66 0.46 0.65 -17.90
C GLU A 66 0.28 -0.86 -18.12
N LEU A 67 0.29 -1.29 -19.38
CA LEU A 67 0.36 -2.71 -19.73
C LEU A 67 1.82 -3.20 -19.63
N VAL A 68 2.06 -4.19 -18.78
CA VAL A 68 3.36 -4.81 -18.57
C VAL A 68 3.34 -6.22 -19.19
N ASP A 69 4.36 -6.56 -19.99
CA ASP A 69 4.57 -7.91 -20.54
C ASP A 69 3.37 -8.50 -21.35
N GLU A 70 2.64 -7.63 -22.08
CA GLU A 70 1.48 -7.98 -22.92
C GLU A 70 0.27 -8.60 -22.17
N GLN A 71 0.42 -8.98 -20.91
CA GLN A 71 -0.60 -9.71 -20.15
C GLN A 71 -0.93 -9.04 -18.80
N SER A 72 0.04 -8.41 -18.17
CA SER A 72 -0.13 -7.84 -16.82
C SER A 72 -0.46 -6.36 -16.89
N VAL A 73 -1.33 -5.90 -15.98
CA VAL A 73 -1.75 -4.50 -15.86
C VAL A 73 -1.17 -3.90 -14.56
N MET A 74 -0.30 -2.91 -14.71
CA MET A 74 0.22 -2.15 -13.59
C MET A 74 -0.65 -0.92 -13.34
N ILE A 75 -1.21 -0.82 -12.14
CA ILE A 75 -1.88 0.38 -11.64
C ILE A 75 -1.13 0.82 -10.39
N CYS A 76 -0.56 2.03 -10.43
CA CYS A 76 0.18 2.60 -9.31
C CYS A 76 -0.03 4.12 -9.24
N PRO A 77 0.25 4.78 -8.09
CA PRO A 77 0.17 6.22 -8.02
C PRO A 77 1.35 6.87 -8.77
N ALA A 78 1.07 8.00 -9.40
CA ALA A 78 2.06 8.92 -9.93
C ALA A 78 1.92 10.27 -9.23
N VAL A 79 3.05 10.92 -8.96
CA VAL A 79 3.11 12.25 -8.37
C VAL A 79 3.03 13.28 -9.49
N ALA A 80 2.09 14.21 -9.40
CA ALA A 80 1.89 15.26 -10.39
C ALA A 80 2.88 16.42 -10.24
N ASP A 81 3.45 16.61 -9.05
CA ASP A 81 4.41 17.67 -8.75
C ASP A 81 5.75 17.39 -9.46
N ASP A 82 6.24 18.34 -10.24
CA ASP A 82 7.48 18.23 -11.02
C ASP A 82 8.71 17.97 -10.13
N GLU A 83 8.77 18.58 -8.94
CA GLU A 83 9.88 18.41 -7.99
C GLU A 83 9.99 16.97 -7.49
N TYR A 84 8.86 16.27 -7.34
CA TYR A 84 8.79 14.91 -6.82
C TYR A 84 8.44 13.86 -7.90
N SER A 85 8.41 14.25 -9.17
CA SER A 85 8.03 13.36 -10.30
C SER A 85 8.92 12.11 -10.41
N TYR A 86 10.18 12.18 -9.94
CA TYR A 86 11.09 11.04 -9.87
C TYR A 86 10.55 9.89 -9.01
N ILE A 87 9.72 10.19 -8.00
CA ILE A 87 9.08 9.18 -7.12
C ILE A 87 8.17 8.28 -7.94
N SER A 88 7.41 8.84 -8.90
CA SER A 88 6.57 8.07 -9.83
C SER A 88 7.39 7.01 -10.58
N THR A 89 8.56 7.41 -11.07
CA THR A 89 9.48 6.51 -11.78
C THR A 89 9.98 5.38 -10.86
N LEU A 90 10.36 5.71 -9.63
CA LEU A 90 10.83 4.71 -8.65
C LEU A 90 9.73 3.74 -8.24
N ILE A 91 8.50 4.23 -7.99
CA ILE A 91 7.34 3.38 -7.71
C ILE A 91 7.10 2.43 -8.89
N ALA A 92 7.01 2.96 -10.12
CA ALA A 92 6.76 2.17 -11.31
C ALA A 92 7.84 1.09 -11.54
N ILE A 93 9.11 1.41 -11.31
CA ILE A 93 10.23 0.45 -11.39
C ILE A 93 10.04 -0.68 -10.37
N ARG A 94 9.72 -0.35 -9.11
CA ARG A 94 9.50 -1.33 -8.04
C ARG A 94 8.34 -2.27 -8.36
N VAL A 95 7.20 -1.69 -8.75
CA VAL A 95 5.98 -2.45 -9.08
C VAL A 95 6.21 -3.33 -10.31
N ARG A 96 6.76 -2.76 -11.39
CA ARG A 96 7.07 -3.50 -12.62
C ARG A 96 8.06 -4.65 -12.37
N SER A 97 9.10 -4.41 -11.57
CA SER A 97 10.06 -5.46 -11.20
C SER A 97 9.37 -6.61 -10.45
N ARG A 98 8.40 -6.29 -9.59
CA ARG A 98 7.64 -7.29 -8.85
C ARG A 98 6.69 -8.07 -9.77
N ILE A 99 5.96 -7.39 -10.68
CA ILE A 99 5.11 -8.04 -11.69
C ILE A 99 5.92 -9.06 -12.49
N ARG A 100 7.11 -8.69 -12.97
CA ARG A 100 7.99 -9.55 -13.76
C ARG A 100 8.55 -10.76 -13.00
N SER A 101 8.39 -10.83 -11.69
CA SER A 101 8.80 -12.01 -10.91
C SER A 101 7.76 -13.13 -10.91
N TYR A 102 6.56 -12.87 -11.45
CA TYR A 102 5.51 -13.88 -11.64
C TYR A 102 5.58 -14.45 -13.07
N ASP A 103 5.19 -15.69 -13.22
CA ASP A 103 5.14 -16.43 -14.50
C ASP A 103 3.71 -16.49 -15.09
N TYR A 104 2.80 -15.70 -14.53
CA TYR A 104 1.39 -15.55 -14.93
C TYR A 104 0.97 -14.08 -14.91
N ALA A 105 -0.19 -13.78 -15.51
CA ALA A 105 -0.71 -12.43 -15.62
C ALA A 105 -1.14 -11.86 -14.26
N VAL A 106 -0.67 -10.66 -13.96
CA VAL A 106 -0.90 -9.97 -12.68
C VAL A 106 -1.48 -8.59 -12.92
N SER A 107 -2.49 -8.21 -12.16
CA SER A 107 -2.93 -6.83 -12.02
C SER A 107 -2.49 -6.24 -10.68
N THR A 108 -2.38 -4.91 -10.60
CA THR A 108 -2.10 -4.25 -9.34
C THR A 108 -3.16 -3.22 -9.00
N ALA A 109 -3.32 -2.96 -7.71
CA ALA A 109 -4.09 -1.83 -7.19
C ALA A 109 -3.32 -1.19 -6.03
N PHE A 110 -3.58 0.07 -5.71
CA PHE A 110 -2.86 0.76 -4.63
C PHE A 110 -3.81 1.45 -3.65
N ARG A 111 -3.30 1.66 -2.44
CA ARG A 111 -3.93 2.47 -1.40
C ARG A 111 -2.90 3.43 -0.83
N ILE A 112 -3.24 4.70 -0.75
CA ILE A 112 -2.43 5.68 -0.04
C ILE A 112 -2.75 5.52 1.46
N LYS A 113 -1.73 5.34 2.26
CA LYS A 113 -1.79 5.15 3.72
C LYS A 113 -1.41 6.42 4.48
N CYS A 114 -0.54 7.23 3.90
CA CYS A 114 -0.15 8.55 4.39
C CYS A 114 0.31 9.41 3.22
N ASN A 115 -0.08 10.67 3.21
CA ASN A 115 0.40 11.68 2.27
C ASN A 115 0.37 13.04 2.99
N SER A 116 1.25 13.21 3.96
CA SER A 116 1.32 14.41 4.80
C SER A 116 2.67 14.53 5.50
N ASN A 117 3.03 15.73 5.93
CA ASN A 117 4.24 16.03 6.70
C ASN A 117 5.54 15.51 6.07
N GLY A 118 5.64 15.57 4.75
CA GLY A 118 6.81 15.09 4.03
C GLY A 118 6.93 13.56 4.01
N VAL A 119 5.82 12.84 4.23
CA VAL A 119 5.75 11.37 4.17
C VAL A 119 4.72 10.96 3.12
N LEU A 120 5.15 10.14 2.16
CA LEU A 120 4.26 9.44 1.24
C LEU A 120 4.36 7.94 1.51
N SER A 121 3.29 7.35 2.03
CA SER A 121 3.24 5.91 2.32
C SER A 121 2.05 5.27 1.63
N MET A 122 2.28 4.09 1.03
CA MET A 122 1.28 3.40 0.24
C MET A 122 1.41 1.89 0.35
N LEU A 123 0.36 1.20 -0.02
CA LEU A 123 0.31 -0.25 -0.14
C LEU A 123 -0.14 -0.62 -1.55
N ILE A 124 0.68 -1.39 -2.27
CA ILE A 124 0.35 -1.95 -3.58
C ILE A 124 -0.08 -3.41 -3.38
N GLY A 125 -1.28 -3.76 -3.82
CA GLY A 125 -1.75 -5.14 -3.90
C GLY A 125 -1.48 -5.71 -5.29
N PHE A 126 -1.09 -6.98 -5.35
CA PHE A 126 -0.92 -7.75 -6.58
C PHE A 126 -1.98 -8.84 -6.63
N TYR A 127 -2.65 -8.95 -7.76
CA TYR A 127 -3.79 -9.85 -7.95
C TYR A 127 -3.53 -10.74 -9.15
N ASP A 128 -3.79 -12.02 -9.00
CA ASP A 128 -3.84 -12.95 -10.12
C ASP A 128 -5.02 -12.57 -11.03
N MET A 129 -4.77 -12.36 -12.33
CA MET A 129 -5.81 -11.91 -13.27
C MET A 129 -6.80 -13.02 -13.66
N GLU A 130 -6.48 -14.28 -13.43
CA GLU A 130 -7.38 -15.40 -13.70
C GLU A 130 -8.36 -15.63 -12.54
N THR A 131 -7.87 -15.53 -11.30
CA THR A 131 -8.63 -15.86 -10.08
C THR A 131 -9.14 -14.64 -9.33
N ASP A 132 -8.61 -13.45 -9.63
CA ASP A 132 -8.82 -12.20 -8.88
C ASP A 132 -8.40 -12.29 -7.39
N GLU A 133 -7.54 -13.25 -7.07
CA GLU A 133 -7.03 -13.44 -5.71
C GLU A 133 -5.84 -12.52 -5.44
N LEU A 134 -5.80 -11.94 -4.24
CA LEU A 134 -4.66 -11.17 -3.75
C LEU A 134 -3.49 -12.12 -3.46
N ILE A 135 -2.42 -12.01 -4.24
CA ILE A 135 -1.26 -12.89 -4.18
C ILE A 135 -0.08 -12.28 -3.43
N ASP A 136 0.02 -10.94 -3.40
CA ASP A 136 1.12 -10.25 -2.73
C ASP A 136 0.76 -8.83 -2.34
N LYS A 137 1.52 -8.26 -1.39
CA LYS A 137 1.43 -6.87 -0.97
C LYS A 137 2.83 -6.26 -0.90
N LEU A 138 2.99 -5.06 -1.45
CA LEU A 138 4.22 -4.29 -1.42
C LEU A 138 3.96 -2.94 -0.73
N PRO A 139 4.33 -2.77 0.53
CA PRO A 139 4.34 -1.47 1.15
C PRO A 139 5.53 -0.65 0.63
N ILE A 140 5.30 0.63 0.39
CA ILE A 140 6.33 1.59 -0.03
C ILE A 140 6.14 2.85 0.81
N THR A 141 7.22 3.32 1.46
CA THR A 141 7.20 4.56 2.24
C THR A 141 8.38 5.44 1.82
N TYR A 142 8.06 6.65 1.35
CA TYR A 142 9.03 7.68 1.01
C TYR A 142 9.09 8.73 2.11
N ASP A 143 10.31 9.11 2.49
CA ASP A 143 10.60 10.32 3.24
C ASP A 143 11.02 11.41 2.24
N LEU A 144 10.17 12.42 2.03
CA LEU A 144 10.43 13.51 1.08
C LEU A 144 11.58 14.40 1.52
N ALA A 145 11.80 14.53 2.83
CA ALA A 145 12.94 15.28 3.37
C ALA A 145 14.28 14.59 3.07
N LEU A 146 14.30 13.25 3.06
CA LEU A 146 15.46 12.45 2.69
C LEU A 146 15.54 12.20 1.18
N GLY A 147 14.46 12.44 0.42
CA GLY A 147 14.37 12.21 -1.01
C GLY A 147 14.47 10.72 -1.41
N ARG A 148 14.12 9.79 -0.52
CA ARG A 148 14.26 8.35 -0.76
C ARG A 148 13.19 7.51 -0.08
N GLU A 149 13.03 6.28 -0.57
CA GLU A 149 12.33 5.21 0.14
C GLU A 149 13.05 4.90 1.45
N ILE A 150 12.30 4.71 2.52
CA ILE A 150 12.82 4.36 3.84
C ILE A 150 12.45 2.94 4.24
N GLN A 151 13.28 2.34 5.07
CA GLN A 151 13.04 1.07 5.76
C GLN A 151 12.53 1.34 7.18
N ILE A 152 11.98 0.32 7.82
CA ILE A 152 11.42 0.45 9.16
C ILE A 152 12.44 0.98 10.17
N GLN A 153 13.70 0.57 10.06
CA GLN A 153 14.79 1.05 10.91
C GLN A 153 15.02 2.57 10.80
N ASP A 154 14.75 3.17 9.64
CA ASP A 154 14.92 4.61 9.44
C ASP A 154 13.95 5.46 10.27
N CYS A 155 12.89 4.85 10.80
CA CYS A 155 11.93 5.51 11.70
C CYS A 155 12.43 5.65 13.14
N PHE A 156 13.53 4.96 13.50
CA PHE A 156 13.99 4.84 14.88
C PHE A 156 15.40 5.38 15.06
N GLU A 157 15.74 5.73 16.31
CA GLU A 157 17.09 6.16 16.66
C GLU A 157 18.11 5.03 16.49
N ASP A 158 19.30 5.39 16.00
CA ASP A 158 20.46 4.49 15.80
C ASP A 158 21.12 4.14 17.14
N GLY A 159 20.41 3.59 18.09
CA GLY A 159 20.96 3.23 19.39
C GLY A 159 21.41 1.78 19.48
N ASP A 160 21.18 1.20 20.63
CA ASP A 160 21.44 -0.21 20.94
C ASP A 160 20.46 -1.19 20.26
N GLY A 161 19.55 -0.66 19.41
CA GLY A 161 18.53 -1.45 18.72
C GLY A 161 17.38 -1.91 19.62
N ALA A 162 17.24 -1.34 20.82
CA ALA A 162 16.18 -1.70 21.78
C ALA A 162 14.78 -1.51 21.20
N TRP A 163 14.59 -0.59 20.26
CA TRP A 163 13.32 -0.37 19.56
C TRP A 163 12.77 -1.64 18.91
N ARG A 164 13.64 -2.57 18.42
CA ARG A 164 13.23 -3.83 17.78
C ARG A 164 12.41 -4.70 18.71
N SER A 165 12.88 -4.86 19.94
CA SER A 165 12.18 -5.65 20.98
C SER A 165 10.93 -4.94 21.49
N VAL A 166 11.00 -3.62 21.62
CA VAL A 166 9.84 -2.82 22.05
C VAL A 166 8.74 -2.88 21.01
N LEU A 167 9.07 -2.69 19.73
CA LEU A 167 8.10 -2.77 18.65
C LEU A 167 7.51 -4.19 18.55
N ALA A 168 8.35 -5.23 18.66
CA ALA A 168 7.88 -6.62 18.69
C ALA A 168 6.85 -6.86 19.81
N ALA A 169 7.10 -6.37 21.03
CA ALA A 169 6.16 -6.49 22.13
C ALA A 169 4.83 -5.75 21.86
N ARG A 170 4.87 -4.59 21.16
CA ARG A 170 3.65 -3.87 20.77
C ARG A 170 2.89 -4.62 19.68
N VAL A 171 3.60 -5.19 18.71
CA VAL A 171 3.02 -6.04 17.67
C VAL A 171 2.35 -7.27 18.27
N GLN A 172 3.01 -7.93 19.22
CA GLN A 172 2.46 -9.06 19.99
C GLN A 172 1.12 -8.65 20.66
N SER A 173 1.13 -7.54 21.40
CA SER A 173 -0.08 -7.04 22.08
C SER A 173 -1.18 -6.66 21.10
N ALA A 174 -0.85 -6.10 19.93
CA ALA A 174 -1.82 -5.76 18.91
C ALA A 174 -2.46 -7.02 18.29
N ALA A 175 -1.68 -8.08 18.04
CA ALA A 175 -2.18 -9.36 17.57
C ALA A 175 -3.13 -10.02 18.59
N GLU A 176 -2.76 -10.01 19.87
CA GLU A 176 -3.60 -10.49 20.96
C GLU A 176 -4.90 -9.69 21.07
N GLY A 177 -4.84 -8.36 20.95
CA GLY A 177 -6.00 -7.47 20.94
C GLY A 177 -6.97 -7.73 19.78
N GLN A 178 -6.48 -8.23 18.65
CA GLN A 178 -7.27 -8.66 17.49
C GLN A 178 -7.72 -10.14 17.58
N ASN A 179 -7.46 -10.82 18.71
CA ASN A 179 -7.72 -12.25 18.91
C ASN A 179 -7.03 -13.15 17.86
N MET A 180 -5.89 -12.74 17.34
CA MET A 180 -5.09 -13.57 16.44
C MET A 180 -4.43 -14.72 17.18
N THR A 181 -4.53 -15.92 16.65
CA THR A 181 -3.79 -17.07 17.16
C THR A 181 -2.41 -17.10 16.55
N LEU A 182 -1.41 -16.68 17.33
CA LEU A 182 -0.02 -16.67 16.89
C LEU A 182 0.59 -18.08 16.93
N LEU A 183 1.45 -18.39 15.95
CA LEU A 183 2.21 -19.64 15.89
C LEU A 183 3.35 -19.66 16.92
N ASN A 184 3.95 -18.49 17.17
CA ASN A 184 5.06 -18.29 18.11
C ASN A 184 5.03 -16.84 18.60
N ASP A 185 5.81 -16.53 19.63
CA ASP A 185 6.06 -15.16 20.06
C ASP A 185 6.71 -14.34 18.94
N ILE A 186 6.30 -13.09 18.83
CA ILE A 186 6.87 -12.15 17.84
C ILE A 186 8.34 -11.88 18.20
N ARG A 187 9.22 -12.22 17.27
CA ARG A 187 10.68 -11.97 17.40
C ARG A 187 10.97 -10.48 17.28
N PRO A 188 12.14 -10.01 17.78
CA PRO A 188 12.60 -8.65 17.53
C PRO A 188 12.50 -8.29 16.04
N ILE A 189 12.00 -7.09 15.75
CA ILE A 189 11.72 -6.65 14.38
C ILE A 189 13.03 -6.52 13.59
N GLU A 190 13.06 -7.11 12.41
CA GLU A 190 14.17 -7.03 11.46
C GLU A 190 14.21 -5.67 10.76
N ASP A 191 15.38 -5.25 10.28
CA ASP A 191 15.60 -3.93 9.69
C ASP A 191 14.84 -3.71 8.36
N ASP A 192 14.56 -4.79 7.65
CA ASP A 192 13.86 -4.84 6.36
C ASP A 192 12.41 -5.33 6.47
N ARG A 193 11.86 -5.36 7.70
CA ARG A 193 10.47 -5.76 7.94
C ARG A 193 9.51 -4.90 7.12
N LEU A 194 8.56 -5.55 6.45
CA LEU A 194 7.51 -4.87 5.71
C LEU A 194 6.69 -3.98 6.64
N PHE A 195 6.52 -2.72 6.26
CA PHE A 195 5.76 -1.75 7.03
C PHE A 195 5.23 -0.63 6.13
N TYR A 196 4.26 0.09 6.65
CA TYR A 196 3.86 1.39 6.14
C TYR A 196 3.50 2.34 7.30
N LEU A 197 3.55 3.64 7.02
CA LEU A 197 3.12 4.68 7.94
C LEU A 197 1.69 5.13 7.62
N THR A 198 0.95 5.47 8.65
CA THR A 198 -0.34 6.18 8.58
C THR A 198 -0.20 7.52 9.30
N GLY A 199 -1.20 8.40 9.22
CA GLY A 199 -1.18 9.68 9.95
C GLY A 199 -1.00 9.55 11.47
N ALA A 200 -1.30 8.38 12.05
CA ALA A 200 -1.27 8.17 13.50
C ALA A 200 -0.41 6.97 13.95
N GLY A 201 0.05 6.12 13.03
CA GLY A 201 0.63 4.83 13.39
C GLY A 201 1.69 4.31 12.42
N ILE A 202 2.43 3.32 12.91
CA ILE A 202 3.22 2.41 12.09
C ILE A 202 2.51 1.08 12.01
N THR A 203 2.31 0.55 10.81
CA THR A 203 1.73 -0.78 10.59
C THR A 203 2.83 -1.73 10.15
N VAL A 204 3.06 -2.76 10.95
CA VAL A 204 3.98 -3.84 10.65
C VAL A 204 3.22 -4.95 9.94
N MET A 205 3.77 -5.42 8.82
CA MET A 205 3.13 -6.43 7.99
C MET A 205 3.90 -7.74 8.03
N TYR A 206 3.13 -8.82 7.94
CA TYR A 206 3.65 -10.18 7.85
C TYR A 206 3.10 -10.87 6.61
N ARG A 207 3.89 -11.80 6.07
CA ARG A 207 3.47 -12.63 4.94
C ARG A 207 2.47 -13.69 5.40
N PRO A 208 1.71 -14.28 4.47
CA PRO A 208 0.83 -15.40 4.79
C PRO A 208 1.57 -16.51 5.53
N TYR A 209 0.96 -17.01 6.60
CA TYR A 209 1.47 -18.11 7.44
C TYR A 209 2.78 -17.82 8.20
N GLU A 210 3.26 -16.57 8.21
CA GLU A 210 4.49 -16.21 8.91
C GLU A 210 4.30 -16.21 10.44
N ILE A 211 3.19 -15.65 10.91
CA ILE A 211 2.89 -15.52 12.35
C ILE A 211 1.56 -16.13 12.76
N THR A 212 0.67 -16.45 11.82
CA THR A 212 -0.67 -17.01 12.09
C THR A 212 -0.97 -18.23 11.23
N THR A 213 -1.96 -19.02 11.62
CA THR A 213 -2.40 -20.23 10.88
C THR A 213 -3.33 -19.96 9.69
N GLY A 214 -3.56 -18.68 9.30
CA GLY A 214 -4.14 -18.41 7.99
C GLY A 214 -5.60 -17.96 7.92
N LEU A 215 -6.22 -17.47 9.00
CA LEU A 215 -7.52 -16.78 8.90
C LEU A 215 -7.36 -15.37 8.33
N ASP A 216 -6.22 -14.71 8.60
CA ASP A 216 -5.82 -13.47 7.93
C ASP A 216 -4.57 -13.78 7.10
N PRO A 217 -4.69 -13.83 5.78
CA PRO A 217 -3.56 -14.19 4.92
C PRO A 217 -2.44 -13.15 4.96
N TRP A 218 -2.72 -11.88 5.30
CA TRP A 218 -1.75 -10.79 5.36
C TRP A 218 -1.89 -10.00 6.65
N PRO A 219 -1.37 -10.50 7.80
CA PRO A 219 -1.48 -9.77 9.06
C PRO A 219 -0.88 -8.38 8.99
N GLU A 220 -1.70 -7.36 9.30
CA GLU A 220 -1.33 -5.96 9.36
C GLU A 220 -1.58 -5.46 10.80
N LEU A 221 -0.50 -5.21 11.54
CA LEU A 221 -0.56 -4.88 12.96
C LEU A 221 -0.15 -3.43 13.18
N SER A 222 -1.13 -2.58 13.46
CA SER A 222 -0.96 -1.14 13.61
C SER A 222 -0.64 -0.77 15.05
N ILE A 223 0.42 0.00 15.24
CA ILE A 223 0.91 0.49 16.51
C ILE A 223 0.88 2.03 16.49
N PRO A 224 0.16 2.70 17.41
CA PRO A 224 0.18 4.15 17.50
C PRO A 224 1.59 4.69 17.72
N LEU A 225 1.99 5.73 16.97
CA LEU A 225 3.30 6.37 17.11
C LEU A 225 3.53 6.92 18.52
N SER A 226 2.49 7.36 19.19
CA SER A 226 2.56 7.81 20.59
C SER A 226 3.11 6.74 21.54
N ASN A 227 2.88 5.46 21.24
CA ASN A 227 3.41 4.34 22.03
C ASN A 227 4.92 4.08 21.78
N LEU A 228 5.48 4.71 20.76
CA LEU A 228 6.86 4.53 20.29
C LEU A 228 7.69 5.81 20.42
N LYS A 229 7.10 6.94 20.82
CA LYS A 229 7.70 8.29 20.83
C LYS A 229 9.15 8.33 21.32
N ARG A 230 9.48 7.58 22.37
CA ARG A 230 10.82 7.57 22.99
C ARG A 230 11.90 7.01 22.08
N TRP A 231 11.54 6.20 21.11
CA TRP A 231 12.46 5.49 20.23
C TRP A 231 12.45 6.00 18.79
N LEU A 232 11.52 6.93 18.48
CA LEU A 232 11.47 7.53 17.15
C LEU A 232 12.70 8.41 16.94
N LYS A 233 13.19 8.39 15.71
CA LYS A 233 14.26 9.28 15.27
C LYS A 233 13.76 10.72 15.25
N ASP A 234 14.44 11.60 15.98
CA ASP A 234 14.09 13.02 16.07
C ASP A 234 14.09 13.67 14.67
N GLY A 235 12.99 14.35 14.31
CA GLY A 235 12.78 14.92 12.98
C GLY A 235 12.63 13.88 11.84
N GLY A 236 12.65 12.59 12.14
CA GLY A 236 12.41 11.51 11.17
C GLY A 236 10.97 11.44 10.69
N ALA A 237 10.70 10.64 9.64
CA ALA A 237 9.37 10.50 9.05
C ALA A 237 8.26 10.20 10.08
N ALA A 238 8.49 9.23 10.96
CA ALA A 238 7.51 8.84 11.98
C ALA A 238 7.32 9.92 13.07
N ASP A 239 8.38 10.63 13.45
CA ASP A 239 8.30 11.71 14.43
C ASP A 239 7.54 12.93 13.90
N ARG A 240 7.74 13.27 12.63
CA ARG A 240 6.97 14.34 11.97
C ARG A 240 5.46 14.04 11.94
N LEU A 241 5.09 12.77 11.78
CA LEU A 241 3.68 12.33 11.82
C LEU A 241 3.11 12.35 13.23
N LEU A 242 3.91 12.05 14.25
CA LEU A 242 3.47 12.11 15.66
C LEU A 242 3.00 13.50 16.08
N ASN A 243 3.63 14.55 15.52
CA ASN A 243 3.35 15.93 15.88
C ASN A 243 2.24 16.55 15.01
N THR A 244 1.64 15.79 14.11
CA THR A 244 0.47 16.23 13.36
C THR A 244 -0.75 16.16 14.26
N GLU A 245 -1.49 17.25 14.40
CA GLU A 245 -2.84 17.17 14.95
C GLU A 245 -3.67 16.27 14.04
N ASP A 246 -4.28 15.25 14.61
CA ASP A 246 -5.10 14.22 13.95
C ASP A 246 -6.28 14.88 13.20
N THR A 247 -6.05 15.40 12.00
CA THR A 247 -7.10 15.95 11.14
C THR A 247 -7.52 14.98 10.04
N GLU A 248 -6.90 13.80 9.95
CA GLU A 248 -7.33 12.77 9.01
C GLU A 248 -8.27 11.77 9.67
N LYS A 249 -9.56 12.03 9.58
CA LYS A 249 -10.54 10.96 9.64
C LYS A 249 -10.21 10.00 8.49
N GLU A 250 -9.97 8.73 8.82
CA GLU A 250 -9.99 7.66 7.82
C GLU A 250 -11.17 7.90 6.88
N VAL A 251 -10.89 8.07 5.59
CA VAL A 251 -11.97 8.14 4.60
C VAL A 251 -12.60 6.74 4.61
N PRO A 252 -13.86 6.60 5.05
CA PRO A 252 -14.52 5.31 5.03
C PRO A 252 -14.59 4.85 3.57
N TRP A 253 -14.35 3.57 3.37
CA TRP A 253 -14.55 2.90 2.09
C TRP A 253 -15.97 3.20 1.62
N GLY A 254 -16.12 3.80 0.45
CA GLY A 254 -17.43 3.99 -0.15
C GLY A 254 -18.15 2.65 -0.29
N GLU A 255 -19.37 2.59 0.27
CA GLU A 255 -20.34 1.53 0.04
C GLU A 255 -20.75 1.47 -1.44
#